data_2515c4b6a83a239cf9d23e36ab05cc93
#
_entry.id   2515c4b6a83a239cf9d23e36ab05cc93
#
_cell.length_a   1.000
_cell.length_b   1.000
_cell.length_c   1.000
_cell.angle_alpha   90.00
_cell.angle_beta   90.00
_cell.angle_gamma   90.00
#
_symmetry.space_group_name_H-M   'P 1'
#
loop_
_entity.id
_entity.type
_entity.pdbx_description
1 polymer ?
#
loop_
_entity_poly.entity_id
_entity_poly.type
_entity_poly.pdbx_seq_one_letter_code
_entity_poly.pdbx_strand_id
1 'polypeptide(L)'
;MGGIKDGHFEAACDKDFKNAELLCTVKDTPGINYNHVILEKPVRGRYARFCSSAEGYAEVAEMHFYKGEEEIVPIDSWGDAPATANTFAYQVYDNEPLSYFISSKPGASVTVDFGKVVTIDNFMYMPRNDDNFVRIGDCYELFYWGEGCWNSLGKKIAEKPFLPYDGIPSGALLYLHDSTRGEEELIFHMEAGKQVFVSDCKD
;
A
#
# COMPACT_ATOMS: atom_id res chain seq x y z
N MET A 1 -2.15 9.34 -1.98
CA MET A 1 -2.16 8.37 -0.88
C MET A 1 -3.41 8.40 0.02
N GLY A 2 -4.43 9.17 -0.31
CA GLY A 2 -5.69 9.22 0.44
C GLY A 2 -6.74 8.18 0.03
N GLY A 3 -6.47 7.37 -0.99
CA GLY A 3 -7.49 6.56 -1.66
C GLY A 3 -8.15 5.46 -0.84
N ILE A 4 -7.55 5.03 0.28
CA ILE A 4 -8.14 4.03 1.19
C ILE A 4 -8.48 4.58 2.58
N LYS A 5 -8.14 5.85 2.86
CA LYS A 5 -8.52 6.48 4.13
C LYS A 5 -10.05 6.54 4.27
N ASP A 6 -10.52 6.37 5.50
CA ASP A 6 -11.95 6.29 5.88
C ASP A 6 -12.70 5.10 5.27
N GLY A 7 -11.99 4.21 4.56
CA GLY A 7 -12.50 2.90 4.17
C GLY A 7 -12.37 1.89 5.32
N HIS A 8 -12.89 0.69 5.10
CA HIS A 8 -12.85 -0.37 6.10
C HIS A 8 -12.69 -1.76 5.48
N PHE A 9 -12.13 -2.66 6.27
CA PHE A 9 -12.06 -4.09 5.96
C PHE A 9 -13.10 -4.83 6.76
N GLU A 10 -13.78 -5.79 6.13
CA GLU A 10 -14.77 -6.66 6.77
C GLU A 10 -14.72 -8.08 6.20
N ALA A 11 -15.24 -9.05 6.96
CA ALA A 11 -15.34 -10.44 6.54
C ALA A 11 -16.74 -10.99 6.77
N ALA A 12 -17.17 -11.94 5.92
CA ALA A 12 -18.47 -12.57 5.99
C ALA A 12 -18.42 -14.04 5.59
N CYS A 13 -19.38 -14.83 6.12
CA CYS A 13 -19.59 -16.19 5.66
C CYS A 13 -20.45 -16.26 4.39
N ASP A 14 -21.26 -15.25 4.13
CA ASP A 14 -22.15 -15.13 2.98
C ASP A 14 -21.64 -14.10 1.96
N LYS A 15 -21.91 -14.36 0.68
CA LYS A 15 -21.41 -13.56 -0.45
C LYS A 15 -21.99 -12.15 -0.52
N ASP A 16 -23.15 -11.92 0.05
CA ASP A 16 -23.86 -10.64 0.06
C ASP A 16 -23.53 -9.79 1.30
N PHE A 17 -22.62 -10.25 2.15
CA PHE A 17 -22.11 -9.53 3.33
C PHE A 17 -23.19 -9.02 4.28
N LYS A 18 -24.36 -9.70 4.35
CA LYS A 18 -25.47 -9.30 5.25
C LYS A 18 -25.09 -9.34 6.72
N ASN A 19 -24.23 -10.29 7.10
CA ASN A 19 -23.75 -10.49 8.48
C ASN A 19 -22.24 -10.30 8.54
N ALA A 20 -21.72 -9.26 7.88
CA ALA A 20 -20.30 -8.96 7.88
C ALA A 20 -19.82 -8.53 9.27
N GLU A 21 -18.65 -9.01 9.65
CA GLU A 21 -17.93 -8.56 10.83
C GLU A 21 -16.83 -7.58 10.39
N LEU A 22 -16.81 -6.41 11.04
CA LEU A 22 -15.79 -5.39 10.81
C LEU A 22 -14.43 -5.91 11.31
N LEU A 23 -13.42 -5.86 10.43
CA LEU A 23 -12.04 -6.18 10.78
C LEU A 23 -11.28 -4.93 11.23
N CYS A 24 -11.35 -3.86 10.44
CA CYS A 24 -10.65 -2.61 10.72
C CYS A 24 -11.24 -1.46 9.92
N THR A 25 -11.20 -0.24 10.48
CA THR A 25 -11.43 1.01 9.75
C THR A 25 -10.13 1.76 9.60
N VAL A 26 -9.79 2.21 8.41
CA VAL A 26 -8.57 2.97 8.10
C VAL A 26 -8.78 4.44 8.44
N LYS A 27 -8.60 4.82 9.72
CA LYS A 27 -8.87 6.18 10.23
C LYS A 27 -7.82 7.19 9.83
N ASP A 28 -6.56 6.77 9.84
CA ASP A 28 -5.43 7.62 9.52
C ASP A 28 -4.90 7.30 8.11
N THR A 29 -4.11 8.20 7.54
CA THR A 29 -3.39 7.91 6.30
C THR A 29 -2.44 6.74 6.54
N PRO A 30 -2.63 5.59 5.85
CA PRO A 30 -1.79 4.42 6.07
C PRO A 30 -0.36 4.67 5.58
N GLY A 31 0.57 3.84 6.09
CA GLY A 31 1.90 3.75 5.50
C GLY A 31 1.83 3.26 4.05
N ILE A 32 2.76 3.70 3.21
CA ILE A 32 2.84 3.33 1.79
C ILE A 32 3.27 1.87 1.56
N ASN A 33 3.76 1.21 2.59
CA ASN A 33 4.15 -0.20 2.60
C ASN A 33 3.08 -1.04 3.29
N TYR A 34 3.39 -2.29 3.62
CA TYR A 34 2.47 -3.18 4.34
C TYR A 34 2.07 -2.61 5.70
N ASN A 35 0.78 -2.50 5.92
CA ASN A 35 0.17 -2.11 7.19
C ASN A 35 -0.39 -3.37 7.83
N HIS A 36 0.15 -3.78 8.98
CA HIS A 36 -0.24 -4.99 9.68
C HIS A 36 -1.31 -4.70 10.74
N VAL A 37 -2.41 -5.44 10.68
CA VAL A 37 -3.54 -5.33 11.60
C VAL A 37 -3.70 -6.66 12.34
N ILE A 38 -3.57 -6.61 13.67
CA ILE A 38 -3.88 -7.75 14.56
C ILE A 38 -5.29 -7.53 15.10
N LEU A 39 -6.18 -8.50 14.92
CA LEU A 39 -7.55 -8.41 15.37
C LEU A 39 -7.66 -8.67 16.89
N GLU A 40 -8.49 -7.91 17.58
CA GLU A 40 -8.76 -8.16 19.01
C GLU A 40 -9.40 -9.55 19.23
N LYS A 41 -10.17 -10.01 18.28
CA LYS A 41 -10.82 -11.34 18.27
C LYS A 41 -10.69 -11.92 16.86
N PRO A 42 -10.40 -13.22 16.74
CA PRO A 42 -10.48 -13.89 15.46
C PRO A 42 -11.88 -13.82 14.86
N VAL A 43 -11.96 -13.51 13.57
CA VAL A 43 -13.20 -13.42 12.82
C VAL A 43 -13.31 -14.61 11.87
N ARG A 44 -14.52 -15.13 11.71
CA ARG A 44 -14.79 -16.23 10.76
C ARG A 44 -15.47 -15.69 9.51
N GLY A 45 -14.89 -16.00 8.35
CA GLY A 45 -15.48 -15.62 7.07
C GLY A 45 -15.01 -16.55 5.94
N ARG A 46 -15.80 -16.66 4.90
CA ARG A 46 -15.37 -17.21 3.62
C ARG A 46 -14.88 -16.11 2.70
N TYR A 47 -15.43 -14.92 2.89
CA TYR A 47 -15.14 -13.74 2.08
C TYR A 47 -14.54 -12.65 2.98
N ALA A 48 -13.58 -11.91 2.43
CA ALA A 48 -13.11 -10.67 3.02
C ALA A 48 -13.08 -9.59 1.94
N ARG A 49 -13.33 -8.33 2.31
CA ARG A 49 -13.28 -7.22 1.37
C ARG A 49 -12.78 -5.94 2.00
N PHE A 50 -12.24 -5.09 1.17
CA PHE A 50 -12.07 -3.67 1.45
C PHE A 50 -13.23 -2.91 0.82
N CYS A 51 -13.86 -2.03 1.61
CA CYS A 51 -14.85 -1.07 1.15
C CYS A 51 -14.26 0.33 1.28
N SER A 52 -14.20 1.09 0.20
CA SER A 52 -13.72 2.47 0.25
C SER A 52 -14.74 3.39 0.94
N SER A 53 -14.30 4.59 1.32
CA SER A 53 -15.21 5.68 1.68
C SER A 53 -16.12 6.04 0.50
N ALA A 54 -17.17 6.83 0.74
CA ALA A 54 -18.11 7.25 -0.32
C ALA A 54 -17.43 7.95 -1.51
N GLU A 55 -16.30 8.61 -1.28
CA GLU A 55 -15.51 9.32 -2.30
C GLU A 55 -14.30 8.50 -2.80
N GLY A 56 -14.01 7.36 -2.16
CA GLY A 56 -12.84 6.52 -2.46
C GLY A 56 -13.09 5.56 -3.63
N TYR A 57 -12.02 5.14 -4.29
CA TYR A 57 -12.05 4.27 -5.48
C TYR A 57 -11.49 2.87 -5.22
N ALA A 58 -11.35 2.47 -3.97
CA ALA A 58 -10.77 1.19 -3.53
C ALA A 58 -9.36 0.94 -4.11
N GLU A 59 -8.46 1.90 -3.93
CA GLU A 59 -7.08 1.87 -4.42
C GLU A 59 -6.18 0.98 -3.55
N VAL A 60 -6.24 -0.33 -3.75
CA VAL A 60 -5.53 -1.34 -2.95
C VAL A 60 -4.54 -2.09 -3.82
N ALA A 61 -3.28 -2.16 -3.38
CA ALA A 61 -2.26 -2.99 -4.00
C ALA A 61 -2.30 -4.42 -3.45
N GLU A 62 -2.27 -4.59 -2.11
CA GLU A 62 -2.21 -5.92 -1.51
C GLU A 62 -3.16 -6.07 -0.30
N MET A 63 -3.71 -7.29 -0.15
CA MET A 63 -4.48 -7.74 1.02
C MET A 63 -4.15 -9.20 1.31
N HIS A 64 -3.44 -9.48 2.39
CA HIS A 64 -3.06 -10.81 2.83
C HIS A 64 -3.66 -11.13 4.19
N PHE A 65 -4.33 -12.25 4.31
CA PHE A 65 -5.04 -12.66 5.53
C PHE A 65 -4.37 -13.86 6.16
N TYR A 66 -4.37 -13.93 7.49
CA TYR A 66 -3.61 -14.94 8.23
C TYR A 66 -4.42 -15.56 9.36
N LYS A 67 -4.02 -16.79 9.71
CA LYS A 67 -4.31 -17.44 10.97
C LYS A 67 -2.98 -17.74 11.67
N GLY A 68 -2.63 -16.97 12.69
CA GLY A 68 -1.28 -16.96 13.24
C GLY A 68 -0.27 -16.52 12.17
N GLU A 69 0.69 -17.37 11.87
CA GLU A 69 1.69 -17.15 10.81
C GLU A 69 1.30 -17.79 9.47
N GLU A 70 0.22 -18.56 9.42
CA GLU A 70 -0.23 -19.24 8.21
C GLU A 70 -1.07 -18.31 7.35
N GLU A 71 -0.61 -18.06 6.12
CA GLU A 71 -1.34 -17.26 5.15
C GLU A 71 -2.56 -18.03 4.61
N ILE A 72 -3.68 -17.34 4.49
CA ILE A 72 -4.93 -17.85 3.95
C ILE A 72 -5.06 -17.33 2.51
N VAL A 73 -4.60 -18.12 1.56
CA VAL A 73 -4.57 -17.75 0.14
C VAL A 73 -5.98 -17.77 -0.45
N PRO A 74 -6.47 -16.67 -1.06
CA PRO A 74 -7.73 -16.65 -1.79
C PRO A 74 -7.71 -17.57 -3.01
N ILE A 75 -8.88 -18.09 -3.39
CA ILE A 75 -9.07 -18.87 -4.62
C ILE A 75 -9.74 -18.07 -5.73
N ASP A 76 -10.40 -16.97 -5.40
CA ASP A 76 -11.11 -16.10 -6.35
C ASP A 76 -11.23 -14.68 -5.79
N SER A 77 -11.52 -13.73 -6.67
CA SER A 77 -11.73 -12.33 -6.28
C SER A 77 -12.58 -11.58 -7.30
N TRP A 78 -13.26 -10.54 -6.84
CA TRP A 78 -13.98 -9.60 -7.70
C TRP A 78 -14.00 -8.21 -7.07
N GLY A 79 -14.24 -7.22 -7.89
CA GLY A 79 -14.33 -5.83 -7.45
C GLY A 79 -15.32 -5.05 -8.29
N ASP A 80 -15.76 -3.92 -7.76
CA ASP A 80 -16.72 -3.04 -8.43
C ASP A 80 -16.03 -2.28 -9.58
N ALA A 81 -16.51 -2.52 -10.80
CA ALA A 81 -16.18 -1.76 -12.01
C ALA A 81 -14.69 -1.35 -12.13
N PRO A 82 -13.77 -2.27 -12.47
CA PRO A 82 -12.35 -1.94 -12.63
C PRO A 82 -12.14 -0.70 -13.53
N ALA A 83 -11.23 0.20 -13.15
CA ALA A 83 -11.03 1.47 -13.83
C ALA A 83 -10.40 1.31 -15.21
N THR A 84 -9.53 0.31 -15.37
CA THR A 84 -8.86 -0.01 -16.64
C THR A 84 -8.80 -1.51 -16.86
N ALA A 85 -8.37 -1.92 -18.07
CA ALA A 85 -8.15 -3.33 -18.39
C ALA A 85 -6.99 -3.98 -17.61
N ASN A 86 -6.25 -3.21 -16.81
CA ASN A 86 -5.08 -3.68 -16.07
C ASN A 86 -5.24 -3.58 -14.54
N THR A 87 -6.45 -3.31 -14.04
CA THR A 87 -6.75 -3.18 -12.60
C THR A 87 -7.73 -4.25 -12.15
N PHE A 88 -7.26 -5.50 -12.15
CA PHE A 88 -8.07 -6.66 -11.80
C PHE A 88 -8.10 -6.93 -10.30
N ALA A 89 -9.18 -7.53 -9.81
CA ALA A 89 -9.33 -7.82 -8.39
C ALA A 89 -8.30 -8.82 -7.84
N TYR A 90 -7.78 -9.75 -8.64
CA TYR A 90 -6.77 -10.72 -8.20
C TYR A 90 -5.42 -10.05 -7.86
N GLN A 91 -5.19 -8.84 -8.36
CA GLN A 91 -3.96 -8.09 -8.09
C GLN A 91 -3.81 -7.69 -6.61
N VAL A 92 -4.87 -7.77 -5.82
CA VAL A 92 -4.78 -7.47 -4.39
C VAL A 92 -4.16 -8.61 -3.55
N TYR A 93 -3.71 -9.71 -4.18
CA TYR A 93 -3.02 -10.81 -3.51
C TYR A 93 -2.03 -11.55 -4.43
N ASP A 94 -1.51 -10.87 -5.45
CA ASP A 94 -0.57 -11.46 -6.42
C ASP A 94 0.90 -11.35 -5.99
N ASN A 95 1.18 -10.73 -4.84
CA ASN A 95 2.50 -10.45 -4.29
C ASN A 95 3.34 -9.50 -5.17
N GLU A 96 2.67 -8.67 -5.99
CA GLU A 96 3.32 -7.63 -6.79
C GLU A 96 2.86 -6.24 -6.32
N PRO A 97 3.64 -5.59 -5.44
CA PRO A 97 3.25 -4.32 -4.83
C PRO A 97 2.95 -3.18 -5.79
N LEU A 98 3.35 -3.30 -7.05
CA LEU A 98 3.10 -2.29 -8.09
C LEU A 98 1.82 -2.54 -8.88
N SER A 99 1.27 -3.73 -8.79
CA SER A 99 -0.05 -4.01 -9.29
C SER A 99 -1.11 -3.59 -8.25
N TYR A 100 -2.31 -3.24 -8.68
CA TYR A 100 -3.35 -2.79 -7.76
C TYR A 100 -4.74 -2.89 -8.39
N PHE A 101 -5.74 -3.02 -7.51
CA PHE A 101 -7.12 -2.78 -7.88
C PHE A 101 -7.47 -1.30 -7.67
N ILE A 102 -8.18 -0.74 -8.64
CA ILE A 102 -8.87 0.54 -8.53
C ILE A 102 -10.19 0.48 -9.30
N SER A 103 -11.26 1.00 -8.73
CA SER A 103 -12.56 1.10 -9.37
C SER A 103 -12.68 2.38 -10.22
N SER A 104 -13.50 2.32 -11.25
CA SER A 104 -13.92 3.50 -12.02
C SER A 104 -15.02 4.33 -11.33
N LYS A 105 -15.54 3.84 -10.19
CA LYS A 105 -16.62 4.48 -9.44
C LYS A 105 -16.24 4.65 -7.98
N PRO A 106 -16.63 5.76 -7.34
CA PRO A 106 -16.42 5.95 -5.92
C PRO A 106 -17.35 5.04 -5.10
N GLY A 107 -17.04 4.85 -3.81
CA GLY A 107 -17.78 3.99 -2.90
C GLY A 107 -17.68 2.50 -3.25
N ALA A 108 -16.59 2.11 -3.89
CA ALA A 108 -16.38 0.77 -4.42
C ALA A 108 -15.81 -0.21 -3.38
N SER A 109 -15.89 -1.49 -3.69
CA SER A 109 -15.26 -2.56 -2.93
C SER A 109 -14.44 -3.51 -3.81
N VAL A 110 -13.47 -4.19 -3.18
CA VAL A 110 -12.75 -5.33 -3.73
C VAL A 110 -12.81 -6.48 -2.73
N THR A 111 -13.18 -7.66 -3.20
CA THR A 111 -13.48 -8.85 -2.39
C THR A 111 -12.61 -10.01 -2.81
N VAL A 112 -12.18 -10.81 -1.83
CA VAL A 112 -11.51 -12.10 -2.01
C VAL A 112 -12.40 -13.24 -1.46
N ASP A 113 -12.36 -14.42 -2.09
CA ASP A 113 -13.04 -15.65 -1.68
C ASP A 113 -12.00 -16.71 -1.29
N PHE A 114 -12.04 -17.18 -0.07
CA PHE A 114 -11.16 -18.25 0.42
C PHE A 114 -11.68 -19.66 0.06
N GLY A 115 -12.83 -19.76 -0.65
CA GLY A 115 -13.45 -21.05 -1.04
C GLY A 115 -14.12 -21.81 0.07
N LYS A 116 -13.80 -21.52 1.33
CA LYS A 116 -14.35 -22.13 2.55
C LYS A 116 -14.35 -21.11 3.68
N VAL A 117 -15.12 -21.37 4.72
CA VAL A 117 -15.07 -20.57 5.95
C VAL A 117 -13.72 -20.81 6.62
N VAL A 118 -12.97 -19.73 6.84
CA VAL A 118 -11.69 -19.69 7.53
C VAL A 118 -11.77 -18.87 8.81
N THR A 119 -10.73 -18.89 9.61
CA THR A 119 -10.57 -18.02 10.78
C THR A 119 -9.43 -17.06 10.50
N ILE A 120 -9.72 -15.78 10.60
CA ILE A 120 -8.76 -14.68 10.39
C ILE A 120 -8.47 -14.06 11.75
N ASP A 121 -7.22 -13.97 12.16
CA ASP A 121 -6.80 -13.32 13.40
C ASP A 121 -5.88 -12.12 13.15
N ASN A 122 -5.32 -12.03 11.96
CA ASN A 122 -4.57 -10.86 11.53
C ASN A 122 -4.58 -10.75 10.00
N PHE A 123 -4.25 -9.57 9.48
CA PHE A 123 -4.09 -9.34 8.05
C PHE A 123 -3.11 -8.20 7.77
N MET A 124 -2.57 -8.18 6.57
CA MET A 124 -1.77 -7.07 6.06
C MET A 124 -2.45 -6.49 4.83
N TYR A 125 -2.31 -5.19 4.65
CA TYR A 125 -2.74 -4.51 3.44
C TYR A 125 -1.72 -3.46 3.01
N MET A 126 -1.67 -3.21 1.70
CA MET A 126 -0.88 -2.14 1.12
C MET A 126 -1.79 -1.26 0.26
N PRO A 127 -1.81 0.07 0.47
CA PRO A 127 -2.47 0.99 -0.46
C PRO A 127 -1.70 1.01 -1.78
N ARG A 128 -2.34 1.44 -2.86
CA ARG A 128 -1.65 1.83 -4.07
C ARG A 128 -0.54 2.83 -3.74
N ASN A 129 0.66 2.61 -4.21
CA ASN A 129 1.85 3.36 -3.85
C ASN A 129 2.62 3.98 -5.03
N ASP A 130 2.31 3.60 -6.27
CA ASP A 130 2.98 4.07 -7.48
C ASP A 130 4.52 3.92 -7.40
N ASP A 131 5.00 2.83 -6.80
CA ASP A 131 6.41 2.50 -6.54
C ASP A 131 7.13 3.43 -5.53
N ASN A 132 6.42 4.14 -4.72
CA ASN A 132 6.96 5.18 -3.85
C ASN A 132 7.28 4.65 -2.44
N PHE A 133 8.02 3.54 -2.33
CA PHE A 133 8.39 2.90 -1.06
C PHE A 133 9.78 2.28 -1.07
N VAL A 134 10.39 2.18 0.11
CA VAL A 134 11.68 1.54 0.31
C VAL A 134 11.51 0.04 0.50
N ARG A 135 12.13 -0.75 -0.37
CA ARG A 135 12.15 -2.22 -0.30
C ARG A 135 13.26 -2.70 0.62
N ILE A 136 12.91 -3.51 1.61
CA ILE A 136 13.91 -4.10 2.53
C ILE A 136 14.80 -5.06 1.75
N GLY A 137 16.12 -4.92 1.93
CA GLY A 137 17.15 -5.70 1.25
C GLY A 137 17.74 -5.02 0.02
N ASP A 138 17.06 -4.04 -0.57
CA ASP A 138 17.58 -3.30 -1.72
C ASP A 138 18.58 -2.22 -1.29
N CYS A 139 19.51 -1.89 -2.20
CA CYS A 139 20.57 -0.92 -1.99
C CYS A 139 20.20 0.41 -2.64
N TYR A 140 20.06 1.43 -1.82
CA TYR A 140 19.72 2.79 -2.24
C TYR A 140 20.88 3.74 -2.11
N GLU A 141 20.96 4.74 -3.01
CA GLU A 141 21.89 5.86 -2.95
C GLU A 141 21.09 7.17 -2.97
N LEU A 142 21.30 8.01 -1.94
CA LEU A 142 20.68 9.32 -1.88
C LEU A 142 21.62 10.39 -2.43
N PHE A 143 21.09 11.24 -3.28
CA PHE A 143 21.79 12.39 -3.82
C PHE A 143 21.08 13.68 -3.42
N TYR A 144 21.85 14.76 -3.30
CA TYR A 144 21.34 16.12 -3.20
C TYR A 144 21.89 16.99 -4.31
N TRP A 145 21.08 17.95 -4.76
CA TRP A 145 21.53 18.94 -5.74
C TRP A 145 22.29 20.06 -5.03
N GLY A 146 23.55 20.30 -5.45
CA GLY A 146 24.40 21.35 -4.92
C GLY A 146 25.55 21.66 -5.88
N GLU A 147 25.96 22.91 -5.98
CA GLU A 147 27.07 23.37 -6.83
C GLU A 147 26.92 22.97 -8.32
N GLY A 148 25.66 22.88 -8.80
CA GLY A 148 25.38 22.56 -10.20
C GLY A 148 25.44 21.09 -10.57
N CYS A 149 25.54 20.17 -9.58
CA CYS A 149 25.53 18.73 -9.81
C CYS A 149 24.83 17.96 -8.68
N TRP A 150 24.57 16.68 -8.93
CA TRP A 150 24.11 15.73 -7.92
C TRP A 150 25.30 15.22 -7.10
N ASN A 151 25.24 15.41 -5.79
CA ASN A 151 26.27 14.99 -4.83
C ASN A 151 25.74 13.81 -4.04
N SER A 152 26.48 12.70 -4.01
CA SER A 152 26.11 11.49 -3.28
C SER A 152 26.26 11.68 -1.77
N LEU A 153 25.26 11.22 -1.02
CA LEU A 153 25.31 11.04 0.44
C LEU A 153 25.61 9.58 0.83
N GLY A 154 25.97 8.77 -0.16
CA GLY A 154 26.37 7.38 0.01
C GLY A 154 25.23 6.37 -0.14
N LYS A 155 25.64 5.09 -0.18
CA LYS A 155 24.77 3.94 -0.36
C LYS A 155 24.39 3.32 0.97
N LYS A 156 23.15 2.82 1.06
CA LYS A 156 22.63 2.05 2.21
C LYS A 156 21.79 0.89 1.74
N ILE A 157 21.95 -0.25 2.40
CA ILE A 157 21.00 -1.37 2.27
C ILE A 157 19.83 -1.08 3.21
N ALA A 158 18.61 -1.16 2.69
CA ALA A 158 17.42 -0.94 3.48
C ALA A 158 17.17 -2.13 4.44
N GLU A 159 17.31 -1.90 5.73
CA GLU A 159 16.95 -2.85 6.79
C GLU A 159 15.53 -2.61 7.31
N LYS A 160 14.95 -1.45 6.98
CA LYS A 160 13.63 -0.97 7.40
C LYS A 160 12.96 -0.27 6.22
N PRO A 161 11.63 -0.06 6.25
CA PRO A 161 10.91 0.64 5.17
C PRO A 161 11.19 2.16 5.15
N PHE A 162 12.33 2.58 5.63
CA PHE A 162 12.85 3.95 5.58
C PHE A 162 14.38 3.94 5.65
N LEU A 163 15.00 4.99 5.09
CA LEU A 163 16.44 5.17 5.02
C LEU A 163 16.85 6.45 5.78
N PRO A 164 17.50 6.36 6.93
CA PRO A 164 18.02 7.54 7.60
C PRO A 164 19.30 8.04 6.91
N TYR A 165 19.34 9.32 6.54
CA TYR A 165 20.53 10.00 6.04
C TYR A 165 20.82 11.25 6.85
N ASP A 166 22.08 11.47 7.15
CA ASP A 166 22.60 12.66 7.83
C ASP A 166 23.28 13.59 6.82
N GLY A 167 23.47 14.86 7.20
CA GLY A 167 24.23 15.82 6.40
C GLY A 167 23.48 16.36 5.18
N ILE A 168 22.16 16.21 5.12
CA ILE A 168 21.33 16.76 4.05
C ILE A 168 21.27 18.30 4.19
N PRO A 169 21.69 19.08 3.15
CA PRO A 169 21.55 20.53 3.19
C PRO A 169 20.07 20.95 3.27
N SER A 170 19.78 21.95 4.11
CA SER A 170 18.41 22.46 4.26
C SER A 170 17.86 22.98 2.94
N GLY A 171 16.67 22.54 2.56
CA GLY A 171 15.99 22.96 1.35
C GLY A 171 16.58 22.40 0.04
N ALA A 172 17.51 21.45 0.12
CA ALA A 172 18.07 20.83 -1.08
C ALA A 172 17.02 19.98 -1.82
N LEU A 173 17.09 19.97 -3.14
CA LEU A 173 16.44 18.95 -3.94
C LEU A 173 17.18 17.62 -3.73
N LEU A 174 16.43 16.57 -3.57
CA LEU A 174 16.88 15.23 -3.28
C LEU A 174 16.45 14.25 -4.37
N TYR A 175 17.25 13.22 -4.57
CA TYR A 175 17.01 12.16 -5.52
C TYR A 175 17.49 10.85 -4.92
N LEU A 176 16.58 9.89 -4.77
CA LEU A 176 16.89 8.55 -4.28
C LEU A 176 16.97 7.60 -5.47
N HIS A 177 18.04 6.80 -5.53
CA HIS A 177 18.24 5.81 -6.58
C HIS A 177 18.29 4.41 -5.98
N ASP A 178 17.43 3.52 -6.46
CA ASP A 178 17.51 2.08 -6.16
C ASP A 178 18.56 1.44 -7.06
N SER A 179 19.75 1.22 -6.50
CA SER A 179 20.88 0.61 -7.24
C SER A 179 20.68 -0.89 -7.49
N THR A 180 19.78 -1.57 -6.76
CA THR A 180 19.52 -3.00 -6.93
C THR A 180 18.65 -3.23 -8.16
N ARG A 181 17.65 -2.41 -8.36
CA ARG A 181 16.69 -2.53 -9.46
C ARG A 181 17.01 -1.63 -10.65
N GLY A 182 17.82 -0.61 -10.43
CA GLY A 182 18.11 0.40 -11.43
C GLY A 182 16.96 1.37 -11.64
N GLU A 183 16.10 1.52 -10.64
CA GLU A 183 14.94 2.41 -10.68
C GLU A 183 15.31 3.79 -10.13
N GLU A 184 14.74 4.81 -10.75
CA GLU A 184 14.91 6.21 -10.37
C GLU A 184 13.64 6.71 -9.70
N GLU A 185 13.80 7.19 -8.46
CA GLU A 185 12.74 7.82 -7.70
C GLU A 185 12.49 9.26 -8.18
N LEU A 186 11.31 9.78 -7.92
CA LEU A 186 10.98 11.17 -8.23
C LEU A 186 11.82 12.13 -7.39
N ILE A 187 12.19 13.28 -7.98
CA ILE A 187 12.87 14.37 -7.25
C ILE A 187 11.95 14.97 -6.21
N PHE A 188 12.44 15.14 -5.00
CA PHE A 188 11.70 15.67 -3.86
C PHE A 188 12.53 16.63 -3.02
N HIS A 189 11.91 17.34 -2.11
CA HIS A 189 12.57 18.03 -1.00
C HIS A 189 11.90 17.67 0.32
N MET A 190 12.56 17.98 1.42
CA MET A 190 12.00 17.75 2.76
C MET A 190 11.37 19.03 3.29
N GLU A 191 10.08 18.98 3.67
CA GLU A 191 9.36 20.07 4.32
C GLU A 191 8.67 19.53 5.59
N ALA A 192 9.01 20.13 6.73
CA ALA A 192 8.49 19.73 8.04
C ALA A 192 8.58 18.20 8.32
N GLY A 193 9.66 17.55 7.86
CA GLY A 193 9.90 16.11 8.03
C GLY A 193 9.14 15.20 7.07
N LYS A 194 8.49 15.77 6.04
CA LYS A 194 7.78 15.02 4.99
C LYS A 194 8.47 15.21 3.64
N GLN A 195 8.40 14.18 2.80
CA GLN A 195 8.78 14.29 1.39
C GLN A 195 7.71 15.08 0.62
N VAL A 196 8.15 16.06 -0.14
CA VAL A 196 7.32 16.84 -1.08
C VAL A 196 7.92 16.67 -2.47
N PHE A 197 7.18 16.05 -3.37
CA PHE A 197 7.63 15.81 -4.73
C PHE A 197 7.46 17.05 -5.60
N VAL A 198 8.41 17.28 -6.51
CA VAL A 198 8.39 18.45 -7.39
C VAL A 198 7.13 18.48 -8.28
N SER A 199 6.58 17.31 -8.62
CA SER A 199 5.33 17.17 -9.36
C SER A 199 4.09 17.67 -8.60
N ASP A 200 4.15 17.76 -7.28
CA ASP A 200 3.03 18.20 -6.43
C ASP A 200 3.01 19.72 -6.20
N CYS A 201 4.09 20.40 -6.60
CA CYS A 201 4.15 21.86 -6.57
C CYS A 201 3.24 22.43 -7.69
N LYS A 202 2.02 22.81 -7.30
CA LYS A 202 1.12 23.56 -8.19
C LYS A 202 1.53 25.02 -8.17
N ASP A 203 1.72 25.61 -9.36
CA ASP A 203 1.90 27.04 -9.58
C ASP A 203 0.75 27.89 -9.02
#